data_9846e111f9253bc165d8b6ae36c34094
#
_entry.id   9846e111f9253bc165d8b6ae36c34094
#
_cell.length_a   1.000
_cell.length_b   1.000
_cell.length_c   1.000
_cell.angle_alpha   90.00
_cell.angle_beta   90.00
_cell.angle_gamma   90.00
#
_symmetry.space_group_name_H-M   'P 1'
#
loop_
_entity.id
_entity.type
_entity.pdbx_description
1 polymer ?
#
loop_
_entity_poly.entity_id
_entity_poly.type
_entity_poly.pdbx_seq_one_letter_code
_entity_poly.pdbx_strand_id
1 'polypeptide(L)'
;MDEVNYRTTNTQNLLTLVKRLDIDFKPDALLDTNICRVDGIIVLDIKGRLDTANARDFSIAIQPLLQEDKPNIIVNCEQMSYISSSGLRCFLILQKSIQKNQGSLIIEAMRPEIKNIFEMTGCTSLFNIR
;
A
#
# COMPACT_ATOMS: atom_id res chain seq x y z
N MET A 1 -15.41 -12.63 8.57
CA MET A 1 -15.52 -12.66 8.20
C MET A 1 -15.28 -12.74 8.05
N ASP A 2 -15.13 -12.31 8.11
CA ASP A 2 -15.03 -12.18 7.79
C ASP A 2 -14.47 -12.01 7.79
N GLU A 3 -14.19 -11.65 7.85
CA GLU A 3 -13.93 -11.36 7.56
C GLU A 3 -13.17 -11.26 7.70
N VAL A 4 -13.09 -10.88 7.97
CA VAL A 4 -12.67 -10.76 7.78
C VAL A 4 -12.02 -10.79 8.09
N ASN A 5 -11.91 -10.56 8.34
CA ASN A 5 -11.65 -10.65 8.21
C ASN A 5 -11.19 -10.51 8.25
N TYR A 6 -11.06 -9.77 8.27
CA TYR A 6 -10.97 -9.50 7.88
C TYR A 6 -10.27 -9.41 8.00
N ARG A 7 -9.93 -9.05 8.05
CA ARG A 7 -9.69 -8.69 7.80
C ARG A 7 -9.64 -8.45 8.35
N THR A 8 -9.83 -8.14 8.68
CA THR A 8 -10.17 -7.86 8.83
C THR A 8 -10.72 -7.65 9.48
N THR A 9 -10.51 -7.23 9.90
CA THR A 9 -11.26 -7.29 10.38
C THR A 9 -12.23 -6.64 10.81
N ASN A 10 -12.54 -5.67 11.70
CA ASN A 10 -13.57 -4.90 11.86
C ASN A 10 -14.03 -4.32 10.65
N THR A 11 -13.22 -4.13 9.87
CA THR A 11 -13.45 -3.76 8.53
C THR A 11 -14.41 -4.69 7.88
N GLN A 12 -14.39 -5.93 8.25
CA GLN A 12 -15.30 -6.84 7.71
C GLN A 12 -16.71 -6.59 8.09
N ASN A 13 -16.97 -6.12 9.28
CA ASN A 13 -18.32 -5.79 9.68
C ASN A 13 -18.87 -4.65 8.88
N LEU A 14 -18.06 -3.66 8.61
CA LEU A 14 -18.48 -2.55 7.80
C LEU A 14 -18.79 -2.99 6.39
N LEU A 15 -17.98 -3.84 5.82
CA LEU A 15 -18.19 -4.33 4.48
C LEU A 15 -19.47 -5.13 4.38
N THR A 16 -19.75 -5.93 5.38
CA THR A 16 -20.97 -6.72 5.41
C THR A 16 -22.19 -5.82 5.46
N LEU A 17 -22.13 -4.78 6.25
CA LEU A 17 -23.22 -3.84 6.34
C LEU A 17 -23.47 -3.15 5.01
N VAL A 18 -22.44 -2.71 4.37
CA VAL A 18 -22.57 -2.05 3.08
C VAL A 18 -23.23 -2.96 2.06
N LYS A 19 -22.85 -4.20 2.04
CA LYS A 19 -23.45 -5.13 1.12
C LYS A 19 -24.93 -5.30 1.37
N ARG A 20 -25.32 -5.36 2.63
CA ARG A 20 -26.71 -5.55 2.95
C ARG A 20 -27.57 -4.37 2.60
N LEU A 21 -26.94 -3.20 2.52
CA LEU A 21 -27.66 -2.01 2.14
C LEU A 21 -27.75 -1.82 0.64
N ASP A 22 -27.18 -2.75 -0.11
CA ASP A 22 -27.22 -2.68 -1.56
C ASP A 22 -26.62 -1.42 -2.10
N ILE A 23 -25.63 -0.89 -1.43
CA ILE A 23 -24.93 0.26 -1.91
C ILE A 23 -24.00 -0.22 -3.01
N ASP A 24 -23.95 0.54 -4.09
CA ASP A 24 -23.08 0.22 -5.20
C ASP A 24 -21.65 0.31 -4.73
N PHE A 25 -21.10 -0.82 -4.39
CA PHE A 25 -19.80 -0.91 -3.78
C PHE A 25 -18.79 -1.33 -4.81
N LYS A 26 -17.83 -0.48 -5.08
CA LYS A 26 -16.83 -0.76 -6.08
C LYS A 26 -15.58 -1.28 -5.41
N PRO A 27 -15.17 -2.51 -5.71
CA PRO A 27 -13.98 -3.07 -5.07
C PRO A 27 -12.73 -2.23 -5.27
N ASP A 28 -12.62 -1.56 -6.42
CA ASP A 28 -11.44 -0.75 -6.68
C ASP A 28 -11.42 0.54 -5.86
N ALA A 29 -12.49 0.85 -5.14
CA ALA A 29 -12.49 1.99 -4.23
C ALA A 29 -11.88 1.62 -2.88
N LEU A 30 -11.62 0.35 -2.64
CA LEU A 30 -11.00 -0.11 -1.41
C LEU A 30 -9.52 -0.31 -1.62
N LEU A 31 -8.81 -0.25 -0.53
CA LEU A 31 -7.41 -0.59 -0.53
C LEU A 31 -7.26 -2.07 -0.21
N ASP A 32 -6.48 -2.76 -1.03
CA ASP A 32 -6.15 -4.14 -0.79
C ASP A 32 -4.63 -4.28 -0.89
N THR A 33 -4.02 -4.86 0.12
CA THR A 33 -2.58 -5.08 0.13
C THR A 33 -2.29 -6.55 0.32
N ASN A 34 -1.25 -7.01 -0.35
CA ASN A 34 -0.83 -8.39 -0.24
C ASN A 34 0.68 -8.44 -0.17
N ILE A 35 1.21 -9.19 0.79
CA ILE A 35 2.64 -9.33 0.98
C ILE A 35 3.03 -10.77 0.68
N CYS A 36 3.97 -10.93 -0.23
CA CYS A 36 4.45 -12.23 -0.66
C CYS A 36 5.97 -12.26 -0.56
N ARG A 37 6.52 -13.42 -0.22
CA ARG A 37 7.97 -13.57 -0.17
C ARG A 37 8.38 -14.59 -1.21
N VAL A 38 9.28 -14.18 -2.09
CA VAL A 38 9.76 -15.03 -3.17
C VAL A 38 11.27 -14.89 -3.26
N ASP A 39 11.98 -15.99 -2.99
CA ASP A 39 13.45 -16.02 -3.10
C ASP A 39 14.15 -14.89 -2.35
N GLY A 40 13.69 -14.62 -1.14
CA GLY A 40 14.30 -13.58 -0.32
C GLY A 40 13.85 -12.19 -0.65
N ILE A 41 12.98 -12.03 -1.64
CA ILE A 41 12.43 -10.74 -2.01
C ILE A 41 11.00 -10.64 -1.49
N ILE A 42 10.67 -9.49 -0.94
CA ILE A 42 9.33 -9.23 -0.44
C ILE A 42 8.60 -8.42 -1.50
N VAL A 43 7.45 -8.91 -1.94
CA VAL A 43 6.62 -8.20 -2.91
C VAL A 43 5.39 -7.69 -2.21
N LEU A 44 5.20 -6.39 -2.25
CA LEU A 44 4.02 -5.73 -1.69
C LEU A 44 3.14 -5.28 -2.83
N ASP A 45 2.00 -5.94 -3.00
CA ASP A 45 1.02 -5.56 -4.02
C ASP A 45 0.01 -4.61 -3.40
N ILE A 46 -0.24 -3.51 -4.07
CA ILE A 46 -1.23 -2.53 -3.62
C ILE A 46 -2.29 -2.39 -4.69
N LYS A 47 -3.54 -2.58 -4.31
CA LYS A 47 -4.67 -2.44 -5.22
C LYS A 47 -5.63 -1.41 -4.68
N GLY A 48 -6.20 -0.63 -5.58
CA GLY A 48 -7.22 0.34 -5.23
C GLY A 48 -6.68 1.69 -4.84
N ARG A 49 -7.38 2.35 -3.95
CA ARG A 49 -7.08 3.74 -3.57
C ARG A 49 -6.38 3.77 -2.23
N LEU A 50 -5.25 4.45 -2.18
CA LEU A 50 -4.58 4.72 -0.91
C LEU A 50 -4.86 6.18 -0.57
N ASP A 51 -5.91 6.42 0.18
CA ASP A 51 -6.36 7.78 0.50
C ASP A 51 -6.17 8.06 1.99
N THR A 52 -6.63 9.23 2.41
CA THR A 52 -6.47 9.65 3.79
C THR A 52 -7.23 8.74 4.75
N ALA A 53 -8.38 8.23 4.32
CA ALA A 53 -9.21 7.41 5.19
C ALA A 53 -8.59 6.05 5.48
N ASN A 54 -7.86 5.46 4.53
CA ASN A 54 -7.27 4.13 4.74
C ASN A 54 -5.76 4.13 4.88
N ALA A 55 -5.13 5.30 4.92
CA ALA A 55 -3.68 5.37 5.08
C ALA A 55 -3.23 4.71 6.38
N ARG A 56 -4.04 4.81 7.42
CA ARG A 56 -3.71 4.17 8.70
C ARG A 56 -3.69 2.65 8.57
N ASP A 57 -4.67 2.10 7.85
CA ASP A 57 -4.72 0.66 7.63
C ASP A 57 -3.51 0.19 6.83
N PHE A 58 -3.11 0.97 5.84
CA PHE A 58 -1.92 0.67 5.07
C PHE A 58 -0.68 0.72 5.97
N SER A 59 -0.59 1.72 6.82
CA SER A 59 0.51 1.86 7.77
C SER A 59 0.62 0.62 8.66
N ILE A 60 -0.50 0.10 9.12
CA ILE A 60 -0.52 -1.10 9.95
C ILE A 60 -0.08 -2.31 9.12
N ALA A 61 -0.53 -2.39 7.89
CA ALA A 61 -0.22 -3.53 7.04
C ALA A 61 1.28 -3.64 6.74
N ILE A 62 1.99 -2.51 6.66
CA ILE A 62 3.42 -2.53 6.35
C ILE A 62 4.30 -2.60 7.59
N GLN A 63 3.72 -2.59 8.80
CA GLN A 63 4.50 -2.65 10.02
C GLN A 63 5.54 -3.79 10.05
N PRO A 64 5.19 -5.01 9.65
CA PRO A 64 6.19 -6.08 9.66
C PRO A 64 7.38 -5.77 8.77
N LEU A 65 7.17 -5.03 7.68
CA LEU A 65 8.25 -4.71 6.76
C LEU A 65 9.22 -3.70 7.36
N LEU A 66 8.74 -2.86 8.27
CA LEU A 66 9.58 -1.85 8.90
C LEU A 66 10.60 -2.46 9.86
N GLN A 67 10.40 -3.71 10.25
CA GLN A 67 11.24 -4.37 11.23
C GLN A 67 12.15 -5.43 10.61
N GLU A 68 12.10 -5.60 9.29
CA GLU A 68 12.95 -6.56 8.61
C GLU A 68 14.39 -6.11 8.60
N ASP A 69 15.32 -7.05 8.66
CA ASP A 69 16.73 -6.76 8.57
C ASP A 69 17.16 -6.90 7.10
N LYS A 70 17.74 -5.85 6.55
CA LYS A 70 18.20 -5.81 5.16
C LYS A 70 17.12 -6.27 4.17
N PRO A 71 15.92 -5.70 4.25
CA PRO A 71 14.84 -6.18 3.39
C PRO A 71 15.04 -5.76 1.94
N ASN A 72 14.67 -6.64 1.03
CA ASN A 72 14.60 -6.31 -0.40
C ASN A 72 13.14 -6.31 -0.78
N ILE A 73 12.58 -5.13 -0.98
CA ILE A 73 11.14 -4.98 -1.17
C ILE A 73 10.85 -4.39 -2.54
N ILE A 74 9.91 -5.01 -3.22
CA ILE A 74 9.37 -4.49 -4.47
C ILE A 74 7.91 -4.16 -4.22
N VAL A 75 7.54 -2.89 -4.46
CA VAL A 75 6.16 -2.46 -4.31
C VAL A 75 5.54 -2.43 -5.69
N ASN A 76 4.54 -3.26 -5.91
CA ASN A 76 3.85 -3.32 -7.18
C ASN A 76 2.62 -2.44 -7.14
N CYS A 77 2.64 -1.38 -7.95
CA CYS A 77 1.58 -0.38 -7.96
C CYS A 77 0.69 -0.48 -9.20
N GLU A 78 0.75 -1.59 -9.91
CA GLU A 78 0.03 -1.72 -11.17
C GLU A 78 -1.47 -1.48 -11.01
N GLN A 79 -2.03 -1.92 -9.90
CA GLN A 79 -3.46 -1.79 -9.66
C GLN A 79 -3.81 -0.70 -8.66
N MET A 80 -2.85 0.14 -8.32
CA MET A 80 -3.13 1.28 -7.45
C MET A 80 -3.73 2.39 -8.30
N SER A 81 -4.92 2.86 -7.91
CA SER A 81 -5.66 3.83 -8.71
C SER A 81 -5.53 5.25 -8.19
N TYR A 82 -5.06 5.43 -6.97
CA TYR A 82 -4.96 6.77 -6.39
C TYR A 82 -4.07 6.73 -5.16
N ILE A 83 -3.36 7.84 -4.91
CA ILE A 83 -2.59 7.99 -3.69
C ILE A 83 -2.76 9.42 -3.17
N SER A 84 -3.01 9.55 -1.87
CA SER A 84 -3.15 10.84 -1.21
C SER A 84 -1.81 11.24 -0.58
N SER A 85 -1.75 12.46 -0.05
CA SER A 85 -0.56 12.90 0.67
C SER A 85 -0.30 12.03 1.89
N SER A 86 -1.34 11.54 2.55
CA SER A 86 -1.17 10.62 3.68
C SER A 86 -0.56 9.30 3.23
N GLY A 87 -0.98 8.82 2.04
CA GLY A 87 -0.40 7.62 1.47
C GLY A 87 1.06 7.81 1.12
N LEU A 88 1.39 8.97 0.54
CA LEU A 88 2.79 9.29 0.24
C LEU A 88 3.63 9.29 1.50
N ARG A 89 3.08 9.81 2.61
CA ARG A 89 3.80 9.81 3.87
C ARG A 89 4.12 8.38 4.32
N CYS A 90 3.18 7.45 4.13
CA CYS A 90 3.44 6.05 4.48
C CYS A 90 4.58 5.48 3.64
N PHE A 91 4.63 5.82 2.36
CA PHE A 91 5.72 5.39 1.49
C PHE A 91 7.05 5.97 1.96
N LEU A 92 7.05 7.23 2.39
CA LEU A 92 8.28 7.86 2.90
C LEU A 92 8.77 7.18 4.17
N ILE A 93 7.85 6.84 5.06
CA ILE A 93 8.20 6.13 6.29
C ILE A 93 8.79 4.77 5.95
N LEU A 94 8.18 4.07 5.01
CA LEU A 94 8.68 2.77 4.57
C LEU A 94 10.08 2.89 4.00
N GLN A 95 10.30 3.87 3.13
CA GLN A 95 11.61 4.09 2.51
C GLN A 95 12.68 4.38 3.56
N LYS A 96 12.38 5.25 4.52
CA LYS A 96 13.34 5.58 5.57
C LYS A 96 13.68 4.37 6.43
N SER A 97 12.68 3.57 6.78
CA SER A 97 12.93 2.38 7.58
C SER A 97 13.78 1.37 6.84
N ILE A 98 13.51 1.21 5.54
CA ILE A 98 14.27 0.26 4.74
C ILE A 98 15.71 0.71 4.60
N GLN A 99 15.95 2.01 4.39
CA GLN A 99 17.30 2.53 4.32
C GLN A 99 18.03 2.37 5.64
N LYS A 100 17.33 2.63 6.74
CA LYS A 100 17.91 2.46 8.07
C LYS A 100 18.32 1.02 8.31
N ASN A 101 17.56 0.08 7.80
CA ASN A 101 17.81 -1.34 7.97
C ASN A 101 18.70 -1.91 6.87
N GLN A 102 19.29 -1.04 6.04
CA GLN A 102 20.24 -1.41 4.99
C GLN A 102 19.61 -2.30 3.92
N GLY A 103 18.34 -2.09 3.65
CA GLY A 103 17.63 -2.81 2.62
C GLY A 103 17.47 -2.01 1.35
N SER A 104 16.62 -2.50 0.45
CA SER A 104 16.32 -1.81 -0.80
C SER A 104 14.81 -1.80 -1.02
N LEU A 105 14.33 -0.72 -1.63
CA LEU A 105 12.92 -0.56 -1.96
C LEU A 105 12.84 -0.12 -3.41
N ILE A 106 12.09 -0.87 -4.21
CA ILE A 106 11.85 -0.54 -5.60
C ILE A 106 10.35 -0.47 -5.81
N ILE A 107 9.90 0.58 -6.49
CA ILE A 107 8.49 0.74 -6.82
C ILE A 107 8.32 0.45 -8.31
N GLU A 108 7.42 -0.47 -8.64
CA GLU A 108 7.22 -0.89 -10.02
C GLU A 108 5.82 -0.63 -10.51
N ALA A 109 5.69 -0.50 -11.82
CA ALA A 109 4.39 -0.49 -12.52
C ALA A 109 3.48 0.63 -12.05
N MET A 110 4.06 1.76 -11.71
CA MET A 110 3.27 2.90 -11.28
C MET A 110 2.53 3.50 -12.48
N ARG A 111 1.24 3.74 -12.32
CA ARG A 111 0.46 4.37 -13.38
C ARG A 111 0.91 5.80 -13.59
N PRO A 112 0.77 6.33 -14.81
CA PRO A 112 1.22 7.71 -15.09
C PRO A 112 0.63 8.76 -14.16
N GLU A 113 -0.65 8.64 -13.81
CA GLU A 113 -1.28 9.62 -12.94
C GLU A 113 -0.71 9.56 -11.52
N ILE A 114 -0.31 8.38 -11.07
CA ILE A 114 0.31 8.23 -9.75
C ILE A 114 1.74 8.74 -9.81
N LYS A 115 2.46 8.40 -10.87
CA LYS A 115 3.83 8.85 -11.04
C LYS A 115 3.88 10.37 -11.08
N ASN A 116 2.88 10.99 -11.70
CA ASN A 116 2.80 12.44 -11.77
C ASN A 116 2.68 13.06 -10.37
N ILE A 117 1.93 12.42 -9.49
CA ILE A 117 1.81 12.89 -8.11
C ILE A 117 3.16 12.83 -7.41
N PHE A 118 3.92 11.77 -7.61
CA PHE A 118 5.26 11.67 -7.04
C PHE A 118 6.17 12.77 -7.59
N GLU A 119 6.06 13.06 -8.88
CA GLU A 119 6.88 14.09 -9.51
C GLU A 119 6.51 15.47 -8.99
N MET A 120 5.22 15.77 -8.87
CA MET A 120 4.76 17.07 -8.42
C MET A 120 5.15 17.36 -6.99
N THR A 121 5.28 16.33 -6.17
CA THR A 121 5.64 16.49 -4.77
C THR A 121 7.15 16.39 -4.54
N GLY A 122 7.92 16.17 -5.62
CA GLY A 122 9.35 16.02 -5.50
C GLY A 122 9.81 14.69 -4.93
N CYS A 123 8.92 13.72 -4.88
CA CYS A 123 9.24 12.44 -4.25
C CYS A 123 9.95 11.47 -5.17
N THR A 124 9.97 11.71 -6.49
CA THR A 124 10.60 10.75 -7.41
C THR A 124 12.08 10.56 -7.12
N SER A 125 12.75 11.61 -6.66
CA SER A 125 14.19 11.51 -6.38
C SER A 125 14.46 10.73 -5.10
N LEU A 126 13.44 10.50 -4.27
CA LEU A 126 13.63 9.80 -3.00
C LEU A 126 13.41 8.30 -3.14
N PHE A 127 12.83 7.86 -4.25
CA PHE A 127 12.50 6.47 -4.47
C PHE A 127 13.15 5.94 -5.72
N ASN A 128 13.35 4.62 -5.74
CA ASN A 128 13.81 3.93 -6.92
C ASN A 128 12.56 3.41 -7.65
N ILE A 129 12.16 4.11 -8.70
CA ILE A 129 10.94 3.81 -9.44
C ILE A 129 11.30 3.18 -10.78
N ARG A 130 10.71 2.02 -11.06
CA ARG A 130 10.93 1.31 -12.31
C ARG A 130 9.70 1.23 -13.16
#